data_3dbecd9717b748976a0d0fd35f7f1224
#
_entry.id   3dbecd9717b748976a0d0fd35f7f1224
#
_cell.length_a   1.000
_cell.length_b   1.000
_cell.length_c   1.000
_cell.angle_alpha   90.00
_cell.angle_beta   90.00
_cell.angle_gamma   90.00
#
_symmetry.space_group_name_H-M   'P 1'
#
loop_
_entity.id
_entity.type
_entity.pdbx_description
1 polymer ?
#
loop_
_entity_poly.entity_id
_entity_poly.type
_entity_poly.pdbx_seq_one_letter_code
_entity_poly.pdbx_strand_id
1 'polypeptide(L)'
;MKQQIIKKSISLSFPFGGLRGAPGLREAILLLLLICINANAKTDLWPDGTPIDKWFANTQKVDESQLGKRYVITDYGVGTDSTIVQTAAIQKVIDTAASNGGGAIVVPKGTFLSGALFFKQGTNLIIEEGGKLKGSDRIHDFPILETRIEGQTCKYFTALVNADNINGFTIAGKGTIDGNGHHYWDEVWIRRQWNPECTNKDAQRPRLVYISNCKNVTVQDVHLVNSPFWTNHLYRSDHVRFLDCLIYAPTSGLKAPSSDAIDIDVCHD
;
A
#
# COMPACT_ATOMS: atom_id res chain seq x y z
N MET A 1 26.94 1.35 -9.24
CA MET A 1 27.06 2.20 -10.44
C MET A 1 26.03 3.29 -10.36
N LYS A 2 26.46 4.54 -10.15
CA LYS A 2 25.55 5.70 -10.08
C LYS A 2 25.28 6.18 -11.50
N GLN A 3 24.04 6.14 -11.96
CA GLN A 3 23.64 6.83 -13.19
C GLN A 3 23.41 8.32 -12.86
N GLN A 4 24.30 9.16 -13.39
CA GLN A 4 24.10 10.60 -13.41
C GLN A 4 23.11 10.95 -14.51
N ILE A 5 21.97 11.52 -14.12
CA ILE A 5 21.05 12.16 -15.05
C ILE A 5 21.60 13.56 -15.34
N ILE A 6 22.16 13.74 -16.54
CA ILE A 6 22.61 15.04 -17.05
C ILE A 6 21.37 15.82 -17.49
N LYS A 7 20.95 16.81 -16.71
CA LYS A 7 20.02 17.84 -17.16
C LYS A 7 20.78 18.80 -18.09
N LYS A 8 20.60 18.68 -19.39
CA LYS A 8 21.00 19.72 -20.35
C LYS A 8 19.93 20.81 -20.33
N SER A 9 20.23 21.93 -19.71
CA SER A 9 19.49 23.18 -19.92
C SER A 9 19.94 23.76 -21.26
N ILE A 10 19.02 23.85 -22.21
CA ILE A 10 19.22 24.57 -23.46
C ILE A 10 18.87 26.02 -23.19
N SER A 11 19.88 26.87 -23.06
CA SER A 11 19.73 28.32 -23.02
C SER A 11 19.67 28.80 -24.47
N LEU A 12 18.49 29.18 -24.94
CA LEU A 12 18.32 29.89 -26.20
C LEU A 12 18.44 31.40 -25.94
N SER A 13 19.64 31.94 -26.22
CA SER A 13 19.83 33.39 -26.31
C SER A 13 19.53 33.85 -27.73
N PHE A 14 18.46 34.61 -27.91
CA PHE A 14 18.17 35.28 -29.17
C PHE A 14 18.78 36.69 -29.17
N PRO A 15 19.57 37.06 -30.20
CA PRO A 15 20.02 38.43 -30.35
C PRO A 15 18.87 39.32 -30.82
N PHE A 16 18.44 40.26 -30.01
CA PHE A 16 17.50 41.30 -30.39
C PHE A 16 18.18 42.31 -31.34
N GLY A 17 18.13 42.02 -32.63
CA GLY A 17 18.37 42.96 -33.70
C GLY A 17 17.05 43.26 -34.42
N GLY A 18 16.65 44.50 -34.44
CA GLY A 18 15.33 45.01 -34.83
C GLY A 18 14.78 44.48 -36.16
N LEU A 19 13.64 43.87 -36.08
CA LEU A 19 12.73 43.67 -37.20
C LEU A 19 11.49 44.57 -37.00
N ARG A 20 11.54 45.77 -37.68
CA ARG A 20 10.31 46.53 -37.98
C ARG A 20 9.68 45.85 -39.20
N GLY A 21 8.74 44.96 -38.98
CA GLY A 21 8.01 44.31 -40.05
C GLY A 21 6.60 43.96 -39.61
N ALA A 22 5.66 44.15 -40.49
CA ALA A 22 4.20 44.03 -40.51
C ALA A 22 3.54 43.30 -39.30
N PRO A 23 2.38 43.81 -38.81
CA PRO A 23 1.69 43.25 -37.62
C PRO A 23 1.29 41.79 -37.73
N GLY A 24 1.11 41.25 -38.91
CA GLY A 24 0.75 39.82 -39.12
C GLY A 24 1.84 38.78 -38.85
N LEU A 25 3.12 39.20 -38.87
CA LEU A 25 4.21 38.23 -38.69
C LEU A 25 4.43 37.86 -37.20
N ARG A 26 4.18 38.79 -36.28
CA ARG A 26 4.25 38.54 -34.83
C ARG A 26 3.11 37.67 -34.36
N GLU A 27 1.93 37.86 -34.89
CA GLU A 27 0.77 37.03 -34.57
C GLU A 27 0.90 35.62 -35.14
N ALA A 28 1.46 35.50 -36.37
CA ALA A 28 1.74 34.18 -36.98
C ALA A 28 2.80 33.39 -36.21
N ILE A 29 3.86 34.03 -35.71
CA ILE A 29 4.90 33.37 -34.89
C ILE A 29 4.34 32.99 -33.51
N LEU A 30 3.48 33.82 -32.90
CA LEU A 30 2.82 33.47 -31.64
C LEU A 30 1.83 32.31 -31.81
N LEU A 31 1.10 32.31 -32.92
CA LEU A 31 0.19 31.20 -33.26
C LEU A 31 0.94 29.90 -33.55
N LEU A 32 2.07 29.95 -34.26
CA LEU A 32 2.94 28.79 -34.51
C LEU A 32 3.57 28.27 -33.20
N LEU A 33 4.00 29.14 -32.29
CA LEU A 33 4.48 28.74 -30.96
C LEU A 33 3.38 28.11 -30.12
N LEU A 34 2.15 28.61 -30.15
CA LEU A 34 1.00 28.03 -29.49
C LEU A 34 0.60 26.66 -30.08
N ILE A 35 0.72 26.49 -31.40
CA ILE A 35 0.47 25.21 -32.07
C ILE A 35 1.58 24.19 -31.75
N CYS A 36 2.82 24.61 -31.65
CA CYS A 36 3.94 23.71 -31.26
C CYS A 36 3.87 23.27 -29.79
N ILE A 37 3.22 24.04 -28.90
CA ILE A 37 3.05 23.66 -27.50
C ILE A 37 1.93 22.59 -27.34
N ASN A 38 0.98 22.55 -28.29
CA ASN A 38 -0.12 21.56 -28.28
C ASN A 38 0.16 20.27 -29.05
N ALA A 39 1.31 20.15 -29.73
CA ALA A 39 1.65 18.97 -30.48
C ALA A 39 2.69 18.15 -29.70
N ASN A 40 2.23 17.23 -28.86
CA ASN A 40 2.87 16.00 -28.42
C ASN A 40 2.60 15.64 -26.95
N ALA A 41 1.40 15.77 -26.48
CA ALA A 41 0.96 14.82 -25.46
C ALA A 41 0.74 13.49 -26.20
N LYS A 42 1.78 12.67 -26.37
CA LYS A 42 1.58 11.25 -26.69
C LYS A 42 0.65 10.71 -25.63
N THR A 43 -0.57 10.42 -26.00
CA THR A 43 -1.47 9.67 -25.14
C THR A 43 -0.82 8.30 -25.00
N ASP A 44 -0.35 7.96 -23.82
CA ASP A 44 0.14 6.61 -23.55
C ASP A 44 -1.00 5.65 -23.81
N LEU A 45 -0.70 4.57 -24.52
CA LEU A 45 -1.69 3.58 -24.94
C LEU A 45 -1.34 2.23 -24.32
N TRP A 46 -2.37 1.48 -23.98
CA TRP A 46 -2.25 0.06 -23.68
C TRP A 46 -1.75 -0.72 -24.90
N PRO A 47 -1.23 -1.94 -24.74
CA PRO A 47 -0.79 -2.78 -25.88
C PRO A 47 -1.89 -3.05 -26.90
N ASP A 48 -3.17 -2.98 -26.53
CA ASP A 48 -4.33 -3.12 -27.42
C ASP A 48 -4.70 -1.83 -28.16
N GLY A 49 -3.97 -0.72 -27.91
CA GLY A 49 -4.19 0.58 -28.55
C GLY A 49 -5.23 1.46 -27.85
N THR A 50 -5.80 1.04 -26.72
CA THR A 50 -6.71 1.89 -25.94
C THR A 50 -5.94 2.93 -25.11
N PRO A 51 -6.47 4.15 -24.89
CA PRO A 51 -5.83 5.15 -24.05
C PRO A 51 -5.67 4.67 -22.62
N ILE A 52 -4.48 4.89 -22.03
CA ILE A 52 -4.26 4.70 -20.59
C ILE A 52 -5.01 5.81 -19.86
N ASP A 53 -5.84 5.45 -18.87
CA ASP A 53 -6.55 6.42 -18.06
C ASP A 53 -5.57 7.32 -17.31
N LYS A 54 -5.89 8.61 -17.23
CA LYS A 54 -5.07 9.62 -16.52
C LYS A 54 -4.88 9.29 -15.04
N TRP A 55 -5.77 8.48 -14.47
CA TRP A 55 -5.66 8.02 -13.10
C TRP A 55 -4.33 7.29 -12.83
N PHE A 56 -3.83 6.48 -13.77
CA PHE A 56 -2.55 5.78 -13.64
C PHE A 56 -1.33 6.71 -13.54
N ALA A 57 -1.45 7.94 -14.04
CA ALA A 57 -0.41 8.95 -13.91
C ALA A 57 -0.50 9.74 -12.58
N ASN A 58 -1.54 9.49 -11.76
CA ASN A 58 -1.74 10.18 -10.50
C ASN A 58 -0.87 9.60 -9.39
N THR A 59 0.31 10.21 -9.19
CA THR A 59 1.26 9.90 -8.12
C THR A 59 1.10 10.81 -6.90
N GLN A 60 0.06 11.64 -6.86
CA GLN A 60 -0.19 12.53 -5.74
C GLN A 60 -0.58 11.72 -4.49
N LYS A 61 0.18 11.90 -3.42
CA LYS A 61 -0.11 11.30 -2.12
C LYS A 61 -1.36 11.91 -1.48
N VAL A 62 -2.02 11.12 -0.67
CA VAL A 62 -3.10 11.61 0.20
C VAL A 62 -2.47 12.46 1.32
N ASP A 63 -3.01 13.64 1.56
CA ASP A 63 -2.63 14.46 2.70
C ASP A 63 -3.22 13.82 3.98
N GLU A 64 -2.34 13.37 4.88
CA GLU A 64 -2.75 12.74 6.13
C GLU A 64 -3.65 13.63 7.01
N SER A 65 -3.53 14.96 6.89
CA SER A 65 -4.38 15.91 7.61
C SER A 65 -5.85 15.85 7.18
N GLN A 66 -6.12 15.33 5.99
CA GLN A 66 -7.47 15.16 5.44
C GLN A 66 -8.13 13.82 5.82
N LEU A 67 -7.41 12.94 6.53
CA LEU A 67 -7.94 11.63 6.96
C LEU A 67 -8.86 11.73 8.19
N GLY A 68 -9.24 12.93 8.58
CA GLY A 68 -10.17 13.19 9.67
C GLY A 68 -9.53 13.20 11.06
N LYS A 69 -10.34 12.96 12.08
CA LYS A 69 -9.89 12.96 13.47
C LYS A 69 -8.83 11.87 13.69
N ARG A 70 -7.75 12.23 14.39
CA ARG A 70 -6.70 11.28 14.77
C ARG A 70 -7.09 10.56 16.07
N TYR A 71 -6.99 9.25 16.05
CA TYR A 71 -7.19 8.35 17.20
C TYR A 71 -5.86 7.67 17.50
N VAL A 72 -5.03 8.33 18.32
CA VAL A 72 -3.72 7.78 18.72
C VAL A 72 -3.97 6.62 19.69
N ILE A 73 -3.57 5.40 19.31
CA ILE A 73 -3.96 4.19 20.06
C ILE A 73 -3.57 4.22 21.53
N THR A 74 -2.45 4.87 21.87
CA THR A 74 -2.00 5.02 23.27
C THR A 74 -2.93 5.89 24.13
N ASP A 75 -3.64 6.85 23.53
CA ASP A 75 -4.62 7.69 24.23
C ASP A 75 -5.86 6.90 24.65
N TYR A 76 -6.02 5.70 24.07
CA TYR A 76 -7.11 4.76 24.36
C TYR A 76 -6.64 3.55 25.19
N GLY A 77 -5.46 3.64 25.80
CA GLY A 77 -4.92 2.64 26.72
C GLY A 77 -4.21 1.47 26.07
N VAL A 78 -3.90 1.55 24.76
CA VAL A 78 -3.02 0.56 24.13
C VAL A 78 -1.59 0.78 24.61
N GLY A 79 -1.01 -0.22 25.23
CA GLY A 79 0.33 -0.14 25.82
C GLY A 79 1.45 -0.36 24.78
N THR A 80 2.66 0.05 25.15
CA THR A 80 3.87 -0.12 24.32
C THR A 80 4.65 -1.40 24.64
N ASP A 81 4.11 -2.27 25.48
CA ASP A 81 4.72 -3.58 25.76
C ASP A 81 4.54 -4.50 24.56
N SER A 82 5.63 -4.70 23.82
CA SER A 82 5.66 -5.49 22.59
C SER A 82 5.56 -7.01 22.81
N THR A 83 5.45 -7.47 24.05
CA THR A 83 5.24 -8.89 24.42
C THR A 83 3.77 -9.22 24.64
N ILE A 84 2.92 -8.21 24.80
CA ILE A 84 1.49 -8.36 25.05
C ILE A 84 0.72 -8.14 23.76
N VAL A 85 -0.09 -9.13 23.35
CA VAL A 85 -0.99 -8.99 22.20
C VAL A 85 -2.17 -8.11 22.56
N GLN A 86 -2.34 -7.01 21.85
CA GLN A 86 -3.31 -5.95 22.16
C GLN A 86 -4.41 -5.81 21.09
N THR A 87 -4.68 -6.87 20.35
CA THR A 87 -5.66 -6.88 19.24
C THR A 87 -6.99 -6.27 19.64
N ALA A 88 -7.58 -6.72 20.74
CA ALA A 88 -8.88 -6.24 21.20
C ALA A 88 -8.88 -4.75 21.55
N ALA A 89 -7.79 -4.26 22.16
CA ALA A 89 -7.67 -2.84 22.51
C ALA A 89 -7.55 -1.97 21.25
N ILE A 90 -6.70 -2.37 20.29
CA ILE A 90 -6.54 -1.65 19.03
C ILE A 90 -7.83 -1.71 18.21
N GLN A 91 -8.49 -2.88 18.13
CA GLN A 91 -9.76 -3.01 17.42
C GLN A 91 -10.84 -2.10 18.01
N LYS A 92 -10.88 -1.96 19.33
CA LYS A 92 -11.81 -1.04 19.98
C LYS A 92 -11.59 0.43 19.56
N VAL A 93 -10.33 0.84 19.30
CA VAL A 93 -10.04 2.19 18.79
C VAL A 93 -10.59 2.35 17.38
N ILE A 94 -10.39 1.33 16.51
CA ILE A 94 -10.96 1.31 15.14
C ILE A 94 -12.49 1.41 15.20
N ASP A 95 -13.12 0.61 16.05
CA ASP A 95 -14.57 0.58 16.22
C ASP A 95 -15.11 1.91 16.74
N THR A 96 -14.41 2.53 17.68
CA THR A 96 -14.73 3.86 18.21
C THR A 96 -14.65 4.93 17.13
N ALA A 97 -13.59 4.92 16.33
CA ALA A 97 -13.43 5.86 15.22
C ALA A 97 -14.55 5.69 14.19
N ALA A 98 -14.86 4.47 13.80
CA ALA A 98 -15.94 4.17 12.87
C ALA A 98 -17.31 4.66 13.38
N SER A 99 -17.62 4.43 14.65
CA SER A 99 -18.87 4.86 15.28
C SER A 99 -19.00 6.39 15.37
N ASN A 100 -17.86 7.10 15.37
CA ASN A 100 -17.79 8.56 15.42
C ASN A 100 -17.67 9.22 14.02
N GLY A 101 -17.99 8.48 12.96
CA GLY A 101 -17.96 9.02 11.59
C GLY A 101 -16.61 8.84 10.87
N GLY A 102 -15.69 8.06 11.43
CA GLY A 102 -14.39 7.76 10.82
C GLY A 102 -13.22 8.55 11.41
N GLY A 103 -12.07 8.43 10.75
CA GLY A 103 -10.82 9.10 11.12
C GLY A 103 -9.59 8.22 10.94
N ALA A 104 -8.45 8.72 11.35
CA ALA A 104 -7.16 8.04 11.26
C ALA A 104 -6.80 7.35 12.58
N ILE A 105 -6.63 6.04 12.54
CA ILE A 105 -6.06 5.24 13.63
C ILE A 105 -4.56 5.41 13.57
N VAL A 106 -3.97 5.97 14.60
CA VAL A 106 -2.56 6.33 14.62
C VAL A 106 -1.79 5.40 15.54
N VAL A 107 -0.82 4.70 14.96
CA VAL A 107 0.19 3.92 15.69
C VAL A 107 1.41 4.84 15.89
N PRO A 108 1.62 5.36 17.10
CA PRO A 108 2.72 6.28 17.39
C PRO A 108 4.05 5.52 17.49
N LYS A 109 5.13 6.26 17.77
CA LYS A 109 6.45 5.67 18.04
C LYS A 109 6.37 4.59 19.11
N GLY A 110 6.91 3.40 18.81
CA GLY A 110 6.88 2.21 19.65
C GLY A 110 6.52 0.95 18.86
N THR A 111 6.47 -0.19 19.55
CA THR A 111 6.08 -1.46 18.94
C THR A 111 4.81 -1.98 19.58
N PHE A 112 3.80 -2.26 18.77
CA PHE A 112 2.47 -2.70 19.21
C PHE A 112 2.17 -4.06 18.58
N LEU A 113 2.08 -5.10 19.44
CA LEU A 113 1.85 -6.47 19.01
C LEU A 113 0.35 -6.72 18.84
N SER A 114 -0.06 -7.25 17.71
CA SER A 114 -1.47 -7.48 17.39
C SER A 114 -1.67 -8.74 16.55
N GLY A 115 -2.81 -9.39 16.71
CA GLY A 115 -3.42 -10.27 15.72
C GLY A 115 -4.21 -9.46 14.69
N ALA A 116 -5.22 -10.11 14.09
CA ALA A 116 -6.00 -9.52 13.00
C ALA A 116 -6.77 -8.26 13.43
N LEU A 117 -6.63 -7.19 12.64
CA LEU A 117 -7.38 -5.95 12.77
C LEU A 117 -8.28 -5.76 11.56
N PHE A 118 -9.52 -5.31 11.80
CA PHE A 118 -10.55 -5.12 10.78
C PHE A 118 -10.93 -3.64 10.72
N PHE A 119 -10.53 -3.00 9.64
CA PHE A 119 -10.89 -1.61 9.36
C PHE A 119 -12.32 -1.51 8.85
N LYS A 120 -12.94 -0.35 9.03
CA LYS A 120 -14.33 -0.07 8.70
C LYS A 120 -14.44 1.15 7.79
N GLN A 121 -15.58 1.32 7.14
CA GLN A 121 -15.82 2.50 6.30
C GLN A 121 -15.50 3.79 7.05
N GLY A 122 -14.73 4.67 6.42
CA GLY A 122 -14.29 5.94 6.95
C GLY A 122 -13.07 5.89 7.89
N THR A 123 -12.57 4.69 8.26
CA THR A 123 -11.35 4.59 9.07
C THR A 123 -10.11 4.40 8.20
N ASN A 124 -8.98 4.96 8.63
CA ASN A 124 -7.69 4.90 7.97
C ASN A 124 -6.59 4.50 8.97
N LEU A 125 -5.43 4.06 8.49
CA LEU A 125 -4.29 3.67 9.32
C LEU A 125 -3.10 4.59 9.05
N ILE A 126 -2.55 5.19 10.09
CA ILE A 126 -1.29 5.93 10.04
C ILE A 126 -0.29 5.26 10.97
N ILE A 127 0.88 4.90 10.46
CA ILE A 127 2.01 4.42 11.27
C ILE A 127 3.04 5.54 11.31
N GLU A 128 3.21 6.20 12.43
CA GLU A 128 4.18 7.29 12.57
C GLU A 128 5.63 6.80 12.46
N GLU A 129 6.54 7.71 12.17
CA GLU A 129 7.97 7.39 12.12
C GLU A 129 8.45 6.81 13.46
N GLY A 130 9.11 5.64 13.40
CA GLY A 130 9.49 4.87 14.58
C GLY A 130 8.33 4.08 15.22
N GLY A 131 7.12 4.18 14.68
CA GLY A 131 5.99 3.32 15.02
C GLY A 131 6.07 1.98 14.31
N LYS A 132 5.65 0.91 14.98
CA LYS A 132 5.62 -0.43 14.44
C LYS A 132 4.35 -1.17 14.88
N LEU A 133 3.52 -1.55 13.92
CA LEU A 133 2.47 -2.52 14.12
C LEU A 133 3.06 -3.90 13.82
N LYS A 134 3.23 -4.73 14.85
CA LYS A 134 3.86 -6.06 14.74
C LYS A 134 2.81 -7.16 14.83
N GLY A 135 2.83 -8.10 13.89
CA GLY A 135 1.98 -9.28 13.90
C GLY A 135 2.34 -10.26 15.03
N SER A 136 1.32 -10.89 15.60
CA SER A 136 1.50 -12.00 16.53
C SER A 136 2.12 -13.21 15.83
N ASP A 137 3.00 -13.93 16.51
CA ASP A 137 3.51 -15.24 16.09
C ASP A 137 2.59 -16.40 16.51
N ARG A 138 1.47 -16.08 17.17
CA ARG A 138 0.46 -17.08 17.57
C ARG A 138 -0.67 -17.11 16.58
N ILE A 139 -0.83 -18.22 15.87
CA ILE A 139 -1.83 -18.37 14.82
C ILE A 139 -3.27 -18.15 15.32
N HIS A 140 -3.56 -18.43 16.59
CA HIS A 140 -4.87 -18.27 17.20
C HIS A 140 -5.32 -16.79 17.34
N ASP A 141 -4.40 -15.83 17.19
CA ASP A 141 -4.72 -14.41 17.17
C ASP A 141 -5.27 -13.95 15.80
N PHE A 142 -5.36 -14.89 14.84
CA PHE A 142 -5.90 -14.68 13.49
C PHE A 142 -7.10 -15.60 13.26
N PRO A 143 -8.34 -15.09 13.25
CA PRO A 143 -9.52 -15.92 12.97
C PRO A 143 -9.48 -16.47 11.54
N ILE A 144 -10.12 -17.65 11.37
CA ILE A 144 -10.33 -18.25 10.06
C ILE A 144 -11.65 -17.75 9.51
N LEU A 145 -11.62 -17.09 8.34
CA LEU A 145 -12.78 -16.62 7.62
C LEU A 145 -12.79 -17.18 6.19
N GLU A 146 -13.95 -17.10 5.54
CA GLU A 146 -14.01 -17.34 4.11
C GLU A 146 -13.23 -16.24 3.37
N THR A 147 -12.38 -16.65 2.46
CA THR A 147 -11.51 -15.78 1.70
C THR A 147 -11.13 -16.44 0.39
N ARG A 148 -10.20 -15.83 -0.35
CA ARG A 148 -9.69 -16.37 -1.60
C ARG A 148 -8.18 -16.58 -1.49
N ILE A 149 -7.70 -17.75 -1.87
CA ILE A 149 -6.29 -18.11 -1.91
C ILE A 149 -6.03 -18.91 -3.19
N GLU A 150 -5.00 -18.50 -3.94
CA GLU A 150 -4.57 -19.18 -5.18
C GLU A 150 -5.73 -19.41 -6.16
N GLY A 151 -6.58 -18.38 -6.34
CA GLY A 151 -7.72 -18.46 -7.24
C GLY A 151 -8.92 -19.28 -6.74
N GLN A 152 -8.91 -19.76 -5.50
CA GLN A 152 -9.98 -20.59 -4.93
C GLN A 152 -10.59 -19.95 -3.69
N THR A 153 -11.90 -19.99 -3.59
CA THR A 153 -12.62 -19.63 -2.35
C THR A 153 -12.42 -20.74 -1.32
N CYS A 154 -11.92 -20.37 -0.16
CA CYS A 154 -11.63 -21.32 0.93
C CYS A 154 -11.70 -20.64 2.30
N LYS A 155 -11.67 -21.42 3.37
CA LYS A 155 -11.46 -20.93 4.73
C LYS A 155 -9.96 -20.83 4.99
N TYR A 156 -9.51 -19.64 5.41
CA TYR A 156 -8.11 -19.37 5.66
C TYR A 156 -7.92 -18.31 6.76
N PHE A 157 -6.73 -18.23 7.34
CA PHE A 157 -6.43 -17.20 8.33
C PHE A 157 -6.50 -15.80 7.73
N THR A 158 -7.05 -14.88 8.50
CA THR A 158 -7.12 -13.45 8.14
C THR A 158 -5.74 -12.81 8.12
N ALA A 159 -5.64 -11.62 7.54
CA ALA A 159 -4.41 -10.82 7.55
C ALA A 159 -4.24 -10.06 8.88
N LEU A 160 -3.06 -9.47 9.11
CA LEU A 160 -2.85 -8.54 10.20
C LEU A 160 -3.72 -7.28 10.02
N VAL A 161 -3.74 -6.72 8.81
CA VAL A 161 -4.60 -5.59 8.43
C VAL A 161 -5.62 -6.06 7.41
N ASN A 162 -6.91 -5.93 7.71
CA ASN A 162 -8.01 -6.33 6.84
C ASN A 162 -8.90 -5.13 6.55
N ALA A 163 -9.21 -4.91 5.28
CA ALA A 163 -10.20 -3.95 4.80
C ALA A 163 -11.12 -4.67 3.80
N ASP A 164 -12.42 -4.68 4.09
CA ASP A 164 -13.42 -5.29 3.23
C ASP A 164 -14.59 -4.36 3.00
N ASN A 165 -15.00 -4.23 1.72
CA ASN A 165 -16.14 -3.41 1.30
C ASN A 165 -16.03 -1.94 1.76
N ILE A 166 -14.85 -1.34 1.61
CA ILE A 166 -14.54 0.05 2.00
C ILE A 166 -14.28 0.89 0.75
N ASN A 167 -14.83 2.10 0.71
CA ASN A 167 -14.50 3.11 -0.28
C ASN A 167 -13.70 4.24 0.37
N GLY A 168 -12.47 4.44 -0.08
CA GLY A 168 -11.55 5.45 0.46
C GLY A 168 -10.80 4.96 1.70
N PHE A 169 -9.96 3.93 1.57
CA PHE A 169 -9.10 3.44 2.65
C PHE A 169 -7.65 3.86 2.41
N THR A 170 -7.02 4.42 3.42
CA THR A 170 -5.60 4.82 3.34
C THR A 170 -4.78 4.16 4.43
N ILE A 171 -3.63 3.59 4.04
CA ILE A 171 -2.53 3.22 4.93
C ILE A 171 -1.40 4.19 4.63
N ALA A 172 -0.93 4.95 5.63
CA ALA A 172 0.06 6.00 5.45
C ALA A 172 1.06 6.09 6.61
N GLY A 173 2.00 7.01 6.49
CA GLY A 173 3.02 7.30 7.50
C GLY A 173 4.36 6.63 7.20
N LYS A 174 5.38 6.98 8.00
CA LYS A 174 6.78 6.52 7.77
C LYS A 174 7.19 5.37 8.68
N GLY A 175 6.21 4.71 9.29
CA GLY A 175 6.46 3.59 10.19
C GLY A 175 6.41 2.24 9.49
N THR A 176 6.30 1.19 10.27
CA THR A 176 6.46 -0.19 9.81
C THR A 176 5.25 -1.06 10.18
N ILE A 177 4.73 -1.82 9.23
CA ILE A 177 3.88 -2.97 9.47
C ILE A 177 4.76 -4.22 9.30
N ASP A 178 5.02 -4.91 10.40
CA ASP A 178 5.91 -6.06 10.49
C ASP A 178 5.10 -7.33 10.74
N GLY A 179 5.09 -8.23 9.78
CA GLY A 179 4.33 -9.48 9.88
C GLY A 179 4.89 -10.48 10.89
N ASN A 180 6.12 -10.25 11.41
CA ASN A 180 6.77 -11.15 12.36
C ASN A 180 6.83 -12.61 11.86
N GLY A 181 7.09 -12.79 10.55
CA GLY A 181 6.89 -14.05 9.83
C GLY A 181 7.82 -15.20 10.19
N HIS A 182 8.92 -14.96 10.90
CA HIS A 182 9.99 -15.93 11.14
C HIS A 182 9.48 -17.28 11.63
N HIS A 183 8.67 -17.30 12.67
CA HIS A 183 8.10 -18.50 13.24
C HIS A 183 7.27 -19.30 12.23
N TYR A 184 6.46 -18.61 11.43
CA TYR A 184 5.64 -19.23 10.38
C TYR A 184 6.50 -19.80 9.23
N TRP A 185 7.62 -19.14 8.88
CA TRP A 185 8.51 -19.63 7.83
C TRP A 185 9.23 -20.90 8.24
N ASP A 186 9.72 -20.96 9.49
CA ASP A 186 10.32 -22.17 10.06
C ASP A 186 9.34 -23.35 9.95
N GLU A 187 8.09 -23.15 10.36
CA GLU A 187 7.05 -24.17 10.29
C GLU A 187 6.81 -24.66 8.85
N VAL A 188 6.74 -23.76 7.88
CA VAL A 188 6.57 -24.14 6.46
C VAL A 188 7.74 -24.98 5.98
N TRP A 189 8.97 -24.57 6.28
CA TRP A 189 10.16 -25.29 5.83
C TRP A 189 10.31 -26.64 6.51
N ILE A 190 10.00 -26.76 7.79
CA ILE A 190 9.96 -28.04 8.51
C ILE A 190 8.92 -28.97 7.87
N ARG A 191 7.70 -28.50 7.61
CA ARG A 191 6.65 -29.28 6.95
C ARG A 191 7.09 -29.78 5.57
N ARG A 192 7.75 -28.92 4.77
CA ARG A 192 8.26 -29.27 3.44
C ARG A 192 9.43 -30.27 3.47
N GLN A 193 10.19 -30.32 4.55
CA GLN A 193 11.20 -31.37 4.73
C GLN A 193 10.54 -32.76 4.90
N TRP A 194 9.40 -32.81 5.58
CA TRP A 194 8.66 -34.06 5.80
C TRP A 194 7.74 -34.40 4.61
N ASN A 195 7.16 -33.45 4.00
CA ASN A 195 6.29 -33.56 2.83
C ASN A 195 6.64 -32.50 1.79
N PRO A 196 7.46 -32.82 0.77
CA PRO A 196 7.82 -31.88 -0.30
C PRO A 196 6.63 -31.33 -1.08
N GLU A 197 5.50 -32.04 -1.10
CA GLU A 197 4.25 -31.62 -1.75
C GLU A 197 3.40 -30.69 -0.89
N CYS A 198 3.88 -30.30 0.31
CA CYS A 198 3.17 -29.41 1.20
C CYS A 198 2.91 -28.05 0.55
N THR A 199 1.62 -27.75 0.36
CA THR A 199 1.13 -26.53 -0.26
C THR A 199 0.96 -25.40 0.78
N ASN A 200 0.64 -24.21 0.30
CA ASN A 200 0.27 -23.09 1.19
C ASN A 200 -1.05 -23.33 1.92
N LYS A 201 -1.92 -24.20 1.40
CA LYS A 201 -3.18 -24.58 2.07
C LYS A 201 -2.97 -25.59 3.18
N ASP A 202 -1.90 -26.39 3.11
CA ASP A 202 -1.52 -27.31 4.17
C ASP A 202 -0.75 -26.59 5.30
N ALA A 203 0.08 -25.61 4.94
CA ALA A 203 0.84 -24.78 5.87
C ALA A 203 0.25 -23.34 5.92
N GLN A 204 -1.00 -23.26 6.41
CA GLN A 204 -1.73 -22.00 6.49
C GLN A 204 -1.10 -21.03 7.49
N ARG A 205 -1.05 -19.75 7.09
CA ARG A 205 -0.48 -18.65 7.89
C ARG A 205 -1.05 -17.28 7.43
N PRO A 206 -1.05 -16.25 8.29
CA PRO A 206 -1.68 -14.97 7.95
C PRO A 206 -0.93 -14.23 6.83
N ARG A 207 -1.68 -13.48 6.03
CA ARG A 207 -1.16 -12.41 5.16
C ARG A 207 -0.85 -11.16 5.97
N LEU A 208 -0.08 -10.21 5.42
CA LEU A 208 0.15 -8.94 6.11
C LEU A 208 -1.02 -8.00 5.93
N VAL A 209 -1.41 -7.70 4.69
CA VAL A 209 -2.52 -6.80 4.36
C VAL A 209 -3.47 -7.52 3.40
N TYR A 210 -4.75 -7.49 3.69
CA TYR A 210 -5.80 -7.99 2.82
C TYR A 210 -6.84 -6.91 2.55
N ILE A 211 -7.00 -6.58 1.28
CA ILE A 211 -7.94 -5.56 0.80
C ILE A 211 -8.88 -6.24 -0.17
N SER A 212 -10.16 -6.34 0.21
CA SER A 212 -11.18 -7.02 -0.60
C SER A 212 -12.39 -6.13 -0.83
N ASN A 213 -12.96 -6.21 -2.04
CA ASN A 213 -14.16 -5.45 -2.43
C ASN A 213 -14.07 -3.94 -2.15
N CYS A 214 -12.85 -3.39 -2.14
CA CYS A 214 -12.59 -1.99 -1.81
C CYS A 214 -12.42 -1.13 -3.05
N LYS A 215 -12.64 0.19 -2.89
CA LYS A 215 -12.38 1.19 -3.93
C LYS A 215 -11.56 2.35 -3.38
N ASN A 216 -10.78 3.00 -4.27
CA ASN A 216 -10.02 4.20 -3.94
C ASN A 216 -9.09 3.99 -2.73
N VAL A 217 -8.26 2.97 -2.80
CA VAL A 217 -7.31 2.62 -1.73
C VAL A 217 -5.95 3.22 -2.03
N THR A 218 -5.31 3.79 -1.02
CA THR A 218 -3.93 4.27 -1.12
C THR A 218 -3.09 3.70 0.01
N VAL A 219 -1.96 3.08 -0.34
CA VAL A 219 -0.91 2.67 0.60
C VAL A 219 0.32 3.51 0.27
N GLN A 220 0.81 4.29 1.23
CA GLN A 220 1.89 5.24 0.96
C GLN A 220 2.90 5.37 2.10
N ASP A 221 4.17 5.54 1.72
CA ASP A 221 5.32 5.83 2.60
C ASP A 221 5.66 4.76 3.66
N VAL A 222 4.81 3.75 3.84
CA VAL A 222 4.98 2.72 4.87
C VAL A 222 5.98 1.64 4.48
N HIS A 223 6.61 1.03 5.49
CA HIS A 223 7.40 -0.18 5.35
C HIS A 223 6.53 -1.40 5.68
N LEU A 224 6.42 -2.33 4.74
CA LEU A 224 5.68 -3.58 4.84
C LEU A 224 6.70 -4.72 4.83
N VAL A 225 6.94 -5.35 5.97
CA VAL A 225 8.07 -6.26 6.12
C VAL A 225 7.70 -7.59 6.79
N ASN A 226 8.48 -8.60 6.51
CA ASN A 226 8.44 -9.90 7.18
C ASN A 226 7.04 -10.55 7.19
N SER A 227 6.30 -10.45 6.09
CA SER A 227 5.00 -11.11 6.00
C SER A 227 5.12 -12.62 6.17
N PRO A 228 4.28 -13.26 6.98
CA PRO A 228 4.26 -14.73 7.08
C PRO A 228 3.91 -15.43 5.76
N PHE A 229 3.05 -14.78 4.96
CA PHE A 229 2.57 -15.23 3.64
C PHE A 229 2.56 -14.02 2.69
N TRP A 230 1.66 -13.94 1.73
CA TRP A 230 1.51 -12.79 0.82
C TRP A 230 1.49 -11.45 1.57
N THR A 231 2.28 -10.49 1.10
CA THR A 231 2.40 -9.21 1.81
C THR A 231 1.15 -8.35 1.61
N ASN A 232 0.75 -8.12 0.37
CA ASN A 232 -0.48 -7.38 0.06
C ASN A 232 -1.33 -8.22 -0.88
N HIS A 233 -2.49 -8.65 -0.43
CA HIS A 233 -3.45 -9.35 -1.27
C HIS A 233 -4.64 -8.44 -1.56
N LEU A 234 -4.83 -8.13 -2.84
CA LEU A 234 -5.92 -7.32 -3.36
C LEU A 234 -6.93 -8.24 -4.04
N TYR A 235 -8.18 -8.22 -3.61
CA TYR A 235 -9.22 -9.03 -4.21
C TYR A 235 -10.45 -8.19 -4.54
N ARG A 236 -10.92 -8.25 -5.81
CA ARG A 236 -12.08 -7.50 -6.30
C ARG A 236 -12.05 -6.02 -5.91
N SER A 237 -10.89 -5.43 -5.92
CA SER A 237 -10.69 -4.03 -5.55
C SER A 237 -10.39 -3.19 -6.77
N ASP A 238 -10.66 -1.90 -6.65
CA ASP A 238 -10.71 -0.95 -7.74
C ASP A 238 -9.97 0.33 -7.34
N HIS A 239 -9.15 0.91 -8.22
CA HIS A 239 -8.35 2.12 -7.97
C HIS A 239 -7.45 1.99 -6.73
N VAL A 240 -6.55 0.99 -6.72
CA VAL A 240 -5.59 0.75 -5.62
C VAL A 240 -4.21 1.27 -6.00
N ARG A 241 -3.61 2.11 -5.17
CA ARG A 241 -2.29 2.70 -5.41
C ARG A 241 -1.32 2.39 -4.29
N PHE A 242 -0.09 2.03 -4.65
CA PHE A 242 1.06 1.93 -3.76
C PHE A 242 2.07 3.02 -4.14
N LEU A 243 2.35 3.95 -3.23
CA LEU A 243 3.18 5.12 -3.47
C LEU A 243 4.33 5.16 -2.47
N ASP A 244 5.58 5.10 -2.96
CA ASP A 244 6.81 5.18 -2.16
C ASP A 244 6.87 4.20 -0.97
N CYS A 245 6.27 3.02 -1.12
CA CYS A 245 6.32 1.97 -0.10
C CYS A 245 7.61 1.16 -0.19
N LEU A 246 8.12 0.71 0.96
CA LEU A 246 9.14 -0.33 1.02
C LEU A 246 8.46 -1.65 1.35
N ILE A 247 8.56 -2.63 0.45
CA ILE A 247 8.08 -4.00 0.69
C ILE A 247 9.31 -4.90 0.74
N TYR A 248 9.49 -5.63 1.85
CA TYR A 248 10.68 -6.44 2.06
C TYR A 248 10.38 -7.79 2.68
N ALA A 249 10.96 -8.83 2.10
CA ALA A 249 11.02 -10.18 2.65
C ALA A 249 12.46 -10.72 2.53
N PRO A 250 13.00 -11.43 3.53
CA PRO A 250 14.35 -11.97 3.46
C PRO A 250 14.47 -13.07 2.38
N THR A 251 15.53 -12.95 1.56
CA THR A 251 15.86 -13.89 0.48
C THR A 251 17.08 -14.76 0.78
N SER A 252 17.77 -14.50 1.90
CA SER A 252 18.93 -15.23 2.38
C SER A 252 18.76 -15.66 3.83
N GLY A 253 19.45 -16.67 4.25
CA GLY A 253 19.25 -17.29 5.55
C GLY A 253 17.92 -18.06 5.58
N LEU A 254 17.08 -17.80 6.57
CA LEU A 254 15.71 -18.29 6.60
C LEU A 254 14.87 -17.49 5.59
N LYS A 255 14.64 -18.08 4.43
CA LYS A 255 13.85 -17.46 3.37
C LYS A 255 12.38 -17.41 3.72
N ALA A 256 11.73 -16.29 3.45
CA ALA A 256 10.28 -16.17 3.56
C ALA A 256 9.60 -16.91 2.40
N PRO A 257 8.82 -17.98 2.67
CA PRO A 257 8.14 -18.72 1.60
C PRO A 257 6.85 -18.00 1.17
N SER A 258 6.68 -17.82 -0.14
CA SER A 258 5.46 -17.20 -0.71
C SER A 258 5.09 -15.86 -0.04
N SER A 259 6.08 -14.98 0.09
CA SER A 259 5.90 -13.63 0.64
C SER A 259 5.90 -12.59 -0.48
N ASP A 260 5.11 -12.87 -1.49
CA ASP A 260 4.93 -12.02 -2.66
C ASP A 260 4.56 -10.59 -2.24
N ALA A 261 5.08 -9.60 -2.98
CA ALA A 261 4.92 -8.20 -2.59
C ALA A 261 3.47 -7.72 -2.75
N ILE A 262 2.87 -8.00 -3.91
CA ILE A 262 1.50 -7.62 -4.24
C ILE A 262 0.87 -8.72 -5.09
N ASP A 263 -0.20 -9.33 -4.57
CA ASP A 263 -1.02 -10.31 -5.26
C ASP A 263 -2.32 -9.64 -5.73
N ILE A 264 -2.54 -9.60 -7.02
CA ILE A 264 -3.71 -8.96 -7.65
C ILE A 264 -4.66 -10.05 -8.12
N ASP A 265 -5.84 -10.15 -7.50
CA ASP A 265 -6.86 -11.16 -7.81
C ASP A 265 -8.20 -10.48 -8.16
N VAL A 266 -8.60 -10.56 -9.44
CA VAL A 266 -9.87 -10.02 -9.97
C VAL A 266 -10.05 -8.51 -9.67
N CYS A 267 -8.97 -7.74 -9.73
CA CYS A 267 -9.02 -6.30 -9.53
C CYS A 267 -9.17 -5.55 -10.85
N HIS A 268 -9.63 -4.29 -10.75
CA HIS A 268 -9.65 -3.32 -11.83
C HIS A 268 -8.87 -2.08 -11.41
N ASP A 269 -8.04 -1.53 -12.34
CA ASP A 269 -7.30 -0.26 -12.23
C ASP A 269 -6.40 -0.14 -10.99
#